data_94b823797a1bb2511bd566a801446d2f
#
_entry.id   94b823797a1bb2511bd566a801446d2f
#
_cell.length_a   1.000
_cell.length_b   1.000
_cell.length_c   1.000
_cell.angle_alpha   90.00
_cell.angle_beta   90.00
_cell.angle_gamma   90.00
#
_symmetry.space_group_name_H-M   'P 1'
#
loop_
_entity.id
_entity.type
_entity.pdbx_description
1 polymer ?
#
loop_
_entity_poly.entity_id
_entity_poly.type
_entity_poly.pdbx_seq_one_letter_code
_entity_poly.pdbx_strand_id
1 'polypeptide(L)'
;MISEYEAGQRFDKFLAKYMELAPKSFFYKMMRKKNITLNGKKAAGNEKLEKGDTVKLFLAEETIEGFQEKKKRAVHTGAKLDILYEDEQVMLINKPAGMLSQKAEKGDISMVEHLISHLLDTGEVTEEMLKTFRPSLCNRLDRNTSGIVAAGKTLQGLQMLSGLFKERTLHKYYLCIVKGVIKEEQDVRGWLLKNEKTNQVRIFKNETKDARPIHTKYRPLADNGQETLLEIELLTGRTHQIRAHLSYMGHPIFGDPKYGDAVLNKKLTSGYGLHMQLLHAWHLVFPELSGDFEGLSGKSIYAPAPKQFVSIAQKRGLGTWEHGIPEV
;
A
#
# COMPACT_ATOMS: atom_id res chain seq x y z
N MET A 1 -20.26 -21.43 5.08
CA MET A 1 -20.06 -20.86 6.44
C MET A 1 -19.15 -19.66 6.27
N ILE A 2 -19.43 -18.56 6.96
CA ILE A 2 -18.62 -17.32 6.89
C ILE A 2 -17.35 -17.53 7.71
N SER A 3 -16.23 -17.29 7.07
CA SER A 3 -14.91 -17.34 7.70
C SER A 3 -14.57 -15.99 8.36
N GLU A 4 -13.48 -15.96 9.08
CA GLU A 4 -12.91 -14.74 9.67
C GLU A 4 -12.55 -13.68 8.62
N TYR A 5 -12.09 -14.13 7.45
CA TYR A 5 -11.70 -13.25 6.33
C TYR A 5 -12.89 -12.48 5.74
N GLU A 6 -14.12 -13.01 5.91
CA GLU A 6 -15.34 -12.46 5.34
C GLU A 6 -16.21 -11.74 6.36
N ALA A 7 -15.96 -11.97 7.66
CA ALA A 7 -16.68 -11.33 8.75
C ALA A 7 -16.62 -9.81 8.66
N GLY A 8 -17.69 -9.15 9.14
CA GLY A 8 -17.82 -7.69 9.08
C GLY A 8 -18.36 -7.15 7.75
N GLN A 9 -18.48 -7.96 6.68
CA GLN A 9 -19.12 -7.55 5.44
C GLN A 9 -20.63 -7.43 5.62
N ARG A 10 -21.25 -6.52 4.86
CA ARG A 10 -22.71 -6.56 4.69
C ARG A 10 -23.08 -7.74 3.80
N PHE A 11 -24.18 -8.41 4.14
CA PHE A 11 -24.63 -9.60 3.44
C PHE A 11 -24.89 -9.36 1.94
N ASP A 12 -25.53 -8.24 1.57
CA ASP A 12 -25.74 -7.88 0.17
C ASP A 12 -24.41 -7.67 -0.61
N LYS A 13 -23.37 -7.19 0.06
CA LYS A 13 -22.04 -7.01 -0.54
C LYS A 13 -21.31 -8.33 -0.72
N PHE A 14 -21.41 -9.22 0.27
CA PHE A 14 -20.91 -10.58 0.17
C PHE A 14 -21.51 -11.32 -1.03
N LEU A 15 -22.86 -11.30 -1.15
CA LEU A 15 -23.56 -11.94 -2.28
C LEU A 15 -23.14 -11.34 -3.63
N ALA A 16 -22.98 -10.02 -3.71
CA ALA A 16 -22.54 -9.34 -4.92
C ALA A 16 -21.09 -9.66 -5.34
N LYS A 17 -20.25 -10.10 -4.40
CA LYS A 17 -18.91 -10.61 -4.72
C LYS A 17 -18.93 -12.08 -5.13
N TYR A 18 -19.77 -12.86 -4.48
CA TYR A 18 -19.90 -14.28 -4.74
C TYR A 18 -20.55 -14.57 -6.12
N MET A 19 -21.50 -13.72 -6.53
CA MET A 19 -22.19 -13.77 -7.83
C MET A 19 -22.09 -12.39 -8.52
N GLU A 20 -20.92 -12.07 -9.06
CA GLU A 20 -20.56 -10.72 -9.57
C GLU A 20 -21.43 -10.24 -10.73
N LEU A 21 -21.90 -11.18 -11.57
CA LEU A 21 -22.73 -10.86 -12.73
C LEU A 21 -24.22 -10.73 -12.38
N ALA A 22 -24.63 -11.08 -11.15
CA ALA A 22 -26.00 -10.97 -10.74
C ALA A 22 -26.40 -9.52 -10.42
N PRO A 23 -27.53 -9.02 -10.92
CA PRO A 23 -28.01 -7.68 -10.58
C PRO A 23 -28.45 -7.63 -9.11
N LYS A 24 -28.26 -6.48 -8.46
CA LYS A 24 -28.64 -6.30 -7.04
C LYS A 24 -30.10 -6.70 -6.75
N SER A 25 -31.00 -6.38 -7.66
CA SER A 25 -32.43 -6.73 -7.55
C SER A 25 -32.67 -8.24 -7.43
N PHE A 26 -31.81 -9.05 -8.04
CA PHE A 26 -31.86 -10.50 -7.94
C PHE A 26 -31.69 -10.96 -6.48
N PHE A 27 -30.67 -10.46 -5.77
CA PHE A 27 -30.41 -10.84 -4.39
C PHE A 27 -31.59 -10.53 -3.48
N TYR A 28 -32.12 -9.31 -3.56
CA TYR A 28 -33.26 -8.90 -2.75
C TYR A 28 -34.54 -9.70 -3.06
N LYS A 29 -34.74 -10.07 -4.34
CA LYS A 29 -35.84 -10.95 -4.74
C LYS A 29 -35.67 -12.35 -4.14
N MET A 30 -34.45 -12.90 -4.17
CA MET A 30 -34.17 -14.24 -3.66
C MET A 30 -34.25 -14.29 -2.12
N MET A 31 -33.76 -13.27 -1.42
CA MET A 31 -33.92 -13.13 0.03
C MET A 31 -35.40 -13.05 0.45
N ARG A 32 -36.21 -12.26 -0.26
CA ARG A 32 -37.66 -12.18 0.00
C ARG A 32 -38.37 -13.55 -0.13
N LYS A 33 -37.95 -14.33 -1.13
CA LYS A 33 -38.50 -15.67 -1.40
C LYS A 33 -37.91 -16.77 -0.50
N LYS A 34 -36.97 -16.43 0.41
CA LYS A 34 -36.20 -17.39 1.22
C LYS A 34 -35.33 -18.34 0.40
N ASN A 35 -35.08 -18.06 -0.87
CA ASN A 35 -34.14 -18.82 -1.68
C ASN A 35 -32.67 -18.48 -1.33
N ILE A 36 -32.44 -17.35 -0.65
CA ILE A 36 -31.17 -16.97 -0.01
C ILE A 36 -31.49 -16.69 1.45
N THR A 37 -30.81 -17.37 2.36
CA THR A 37 -31.04 -17.22 3.81
C THR A 37 -29.73 -17.03 4.56
N LEU A 38 -29.80 -16.33 5.68
CA LEU A 38 -28.73 -16.18 6.65
C LEU A 38 -29.14 -16.88 7.94
N ASN A 39 -28.36 -17.86 8.41
CA ASN A 39 -28.63 -18.65 9.60
C ASN A 39 -30.05 -19.32 9.57
N GLY A 40 -30.47 -19.77 8.37
CA GLY A 40 -31.77 -20.35 8.15
C GLY A 40 -32.95 -19.36 8.19
N LYS A 41 -32.70 -18.07 8.39
CA LYS A 41 -33.73 -17.04 8.47
C LYS A 41 -33.75 -16.19 7.20
N LYS A 42 -34.89 -15.50 6.99
CA LYS A 42 -35.03 -14.50 5.95
C LYS A 42 -34.12 -13.30 6.29
N ALA A 43 -33.37 -12.83 5.30
CA ALA A 43 -32.46 -11.70 5.45
C ALA A 43 -32.95 -10.47 4.68
N ALA A 44 -32.54 -9.30 5.11
CA ALA A 44 -32.81 -8.00 4.49
C ALA A 44 -31.65 -7.53 3.57
N GLY A 45 -30.45 -8.10 3.75
CA GLY A 45 -29.24 -7.82 2.98
C GLY A 45 -28.31 -6.77 3.61
N ASN A 46 -28.75 -6.08 4.65
CA ASN A 46 -27.95 -5.09 5.37
C ASN A 46 -27.29 -5.62 6.65
N GLU A 47 -27.53 -6.89 6.97
CA GLU A 47 -26.91 -7.56 8.10
C GLU A 47 -25.39 -7.56 7.94
N LYS A 48 -24.66 -7.33 9.03
CA LYS A 48 -23.23 -7.60 9.10
C LYS A 48 -23.03 -9.09 9.36
N LEU A 49 -22.23 -9.73 8.51
CA LEU A 49 -21.87 -11.13 8.67
C LEU A 49 -20.88 -11.31 9.82
N GLU A 50 -21.08 -12.35 10.60
CA GLU A 50 -20.19 -12.76 11.69
C GLU A 50 -19.51 -14.10 11.36
N LYS A 51 -18.36 -14.36 11.96
CA LYS A 51 -17.66 -15.65 11.84
C LYS A 51 -18.57 -16.77 12.30
N GLY A 52 -18.71 -17.79 11.46
CA GLY A 52 -19.60 -18.94 11.74
C GLY A 52 -21.01 -18.80 11.17
N ASP A 53 -21.41 -17.64 10.69
CA ASP A 53 -22.69 -17.47 9.99
C ASP A 53 -22.83 -18.44 8.83
N THR A 54 -24.04 -18.98 8.66
CA THR A 54 -24.33 -19.91 7.58
C THR A 54 -25.19 -19.23 6.51
N VAL A 55 -24.62 -19.07 5.33
CA VAL A 55 -25.34 -18.62 4.13
C VAL A 55 -25.80 -19.86 3.36
N LYS A 56 -27.11 -19.97 3.11
CA LYS A 56 -27.67 -21.04 2.25
C LYS A 56 -28.29 -20.43 1.01
N LEU A 57 -27.93 -20.99 -0.14
CA LEU A 57 -28.46 -20.63 -1.46
C LEU A 57 -29.29 -21.79 -1.98
N PHE A 58 -30.60 -21.63 -2.01
CA PHE A 58 -31.54 -22.60 -2.62
C PHE A 58 -31.76 -22.17 -4.08
N LEU A 59 -30.71 -22.27 -4.87
CA LEU A 59 -30.64 -21.93 -6.29
C LEU A 59 -30.07 -23.13 -7.04
N ALA A 60 -30.46 -23.30 -8.30
CA ALA A 60 -29.82 -24.28 -9.16
C ALA A 60 -28.34 -23.93 -9.36
N GLU A 61 -27.48 -24.94 -9.41
CA GLU A 61 -26.03 -24.76 -9.57
C GLU A 61 -25.69 -23.97 -10.83
N GLU A 62 -26.33 -24.25 -11.94
CA GLU A 62 -26.23 -23.53 -13.21
C GLU A 62 -26.56 -22.04 -13.07
N THR A 63 -27.50 -21.66 -12.17
CA THR A 63 -27.83 -20.27 -11.90
C THR A 63 -26.69 -19.58 -11.15
N ILE A 64 -26.10 -20.26 -10.17
CA ILE A 64 -24.96 -19.73 -9.40
C ILE A 64 -23.75 -19.56 -10.32
N GLU A 65 -23.41 -20.61 -11.08
CA GLU A 65 -22.29 -20.57 -12.03
C GLU A 65 -22.49 -19.51 -13.13
N GLY A 66 -23.71 -19.35 -13.64
CA GLY A 66 -24.07 -18.35 -14.63
C GLY A 66 -23.89 -16.91 -14.15
N PHE A 67 -23.93 -16.68 -12.83
CA PHE A 67 -23.68 -15.39 -12.22
C PHE A 67 -22.27 -15.24 -11.66
N GLN A 68 -21.41 -16.25 -11.76
CA GLN A 68 -20.00 -16.17 -11.40
C GLN A 68 -19.17 -15.83 -12.65
N GLU A 69 -18.33 -14.81 -12.53
CA GLU A 69 -17.31 -14.58 -13.55
C GLU A 69 -16.31 -15.75 -13.53
N LYS A 70 -15.97 -16.31 -14.69
CA LYS A 70 -14.88 -17.29 -14.80
C LYS A 70 -13.56 -16.59 -14.47
N LYS A 71 -13.31 -16.38 -13.18
CA LYS A 71 -12.05 -15.77 -12.72
C LYS A 71 -10.90 -16.68 -13.10
N LYS A 72 -9.84 -16.09 -13.66
CA LYS A 72 -8.57 -16.78 -13.77
C LYS A 72 -8.11 -17.14 -12.36
N ARG A 73 -7.64 -18.36 -12.19
CA ARG A 73 -7.00 -18.80 -10.93
C ARG A 73 -5.99 -17.76 -10.47
N ALA A 74 -5.84 -17.62 -9.17
CA ALA A 74 -4.79 -16.75 -8.64
C ALA A 74 -3.43 -17.18 -9.19
N VAL A 75 -2.59 -16.21 -9.47
CA VAL A 75 -1.26 -16.48 -10.02
C VAL A 75 -0.35 -16.90 -8.87
N HIS A 76 0.13 -18.13 -8.89
CA HIS A 76 1.24 -18.53 -8.01
C HIS A 76 2.52 -17.89 -8.53
N THR A 77 3.08 -16.97 -7.77
CA THR A 77 4.25 -16.19 -8.20
C THR A 77 5.57 -16.81 -7.73
N GLY A 78 5.54 -17.67 -6.71
CA GLY A 78 6.71 -18.28 -6.09
C GLY A 78 7.70 -17.28 -5.46
N ALA A 79 7.35 -16.00 -5.39
CA ALA A 79 8.22 -14.99 -4.83
C ALA A 79 8.16 -15.01 -3.30
N LYS A 80 9.33 -15.03 -2.67
CA LYS A 80 9.46 -14.89 -1.23
C LYS A 80 9.24 -13.42 -0.85
N LEU A 81 8.29 -13.16 0.05
CA LEU A 81 8.06 -11.84 0.63
C LEU A 81 9.09 -11.54 1.73
N ASP A 82 9.52 -10.30 1.79
CA ASP A 82 10.31 -9.76 2.91
C ASP A 82 9.32 -9.18 3.94
N ILE A 83 8.88 -10.05 4.87
CA ILE A 83 7.85 -9.75 5.86
C ILE A 83 8.49 -9.14 7.09
N LEU A 84 8.06 -7.93 7.45
CA LEU A 84 8.54 -7.18 8.61
C LEU A 84 7.70 -7.43 9.86
N TYR A 85 6.42 -7.66 9.68
CA TYR A 85 5.46 -8.00 10.73
C TYR A 85 4.29 -8.76 10.11
N GLU A 86 3.77 -9.72 10.83
CA GLU A 86 2.58 -10.48 10.46
C GLU A 86 1.83 -10.94 11.69
N ASP A 87 0.51 -10.84 11.63
CA ASP A 87 -0.44 -11.47 12.55
C ASP A 87 -1.63 -12.05 11.77
N GLU A 88 -2.70 -12.44 12.47
CA GLU A 88 -3.89 -13.01 11.84
C GLU A 88 -4.63 -12.03 10.92
N GLN A 89 -4.52 -10.73 11.16
CA GLN A 89 -5.30 -9.68 10.53
C GLN A 89 -4.54 -8.92 9.43
N VAL A 90 -3.24 -8.70 9.63
CA VAL A 90 -2.44 -7.81 8.80
C VAL A 90 -1.05 -8.35 8.52
N MET A 91 -0.42 -7.81 7.47
CA MET A 91 0.97 -8.08 7.10
C MET A 91 1.65 -6.78 6.66
N LEU A 92 2.86 -6.53 7.17
CA LEU A 92 3.72 -5.43 6.73
C LEU A 92 4.89 -6.01 5.95
N ILE A 93 5.10 -5.50 4.74
CA ILE A 93 6.04 -6.08 3.77
C ILE A 93 7.02 -5.00 3.32
N ASN A 94 8.31 -5.33 3.27
CA ASN A 94 9.33 -4.49 2.64
C ASN A 94 9.30 -4.70 1.13
N LYS A 95 8.56 -3.84 0.42
CA LYS A 95 8.45 -3.90 -1.03
C LYS A 95 9.79 -3.52 -1.69
N PRO A 96 10.35 -4.33 -2.59
CA PRO A 96 11.53 -3.92 -3.34
C PRO A 96 11.22 -2.81 -4.34
N ALA A 97 12.24 -2.02 -4.69
CA ALA A 97 12.15 -1.09 -5.81
C ALA A 97 11.98 -1.86 -7.15
N GLY A 98 11.30 -1.25 -8.12
CA GLY A 98 10.98 -1.86 -9.41
C GLY A 98 9.66 -2.62 -9.43
N MET A 99 9.11 -3.03 -8.28
CA MET A 99 7.85 -3.76 -8.17
C MET A 99 6.65 -2.81 -8.05
N LEU A 100 5.57 -3.12 -8.76
CA LEU A 100 4.29 -2.43 -8.63
C LEU A 100 3.61 -2.75 -7.29
N SER A 101 3.01 -1.76 -6.63
CA SER A 101 2.13 -2.02 -5.48
C SER A 101 0.82 -2.69 -5.91
N GLN A 102 0.23 -2.22 -7.00
CA GLN A 102 -0.99 -2.73 -7.61
C GLN A 102 -0.81 -2.77 -9.14
N LYS A 103 -1.54 -3.65 -9.82
CA LYS A 103 -1.53 -3.72 -11.29
C LYS A 103 -1.83 -2.36 -11.92
N ALA A 104 -1.07 -1.99 -12.92
CA ALA A 104 -1.36 -0.89 -13.82
C ALA A 104 -2.12 -1.40 -15.05
N GLU A 105 -1.78 -2.61 -15.54
CA GLU A 105 -2.39 -3.26 -16.69
C GLU A 105 -2.82 -4.70 -16.36
N LYS A 106 -3.69 -5.27 -17.19
CA LYS A 106 -4.33 -6.58 -16.96
C LYS A 106 -3.35 -7.77 -16.83
N GLY A 107 -2.13 -7.65 -17.30
CA GLY A 107 -1.11 -8.72 -17.27
C GLY A 107 -0.06 -8.57 -16.17
N ASP A 108 -0.07 -7.45 -15.47
CA ASP A 108 0.95 -7.15 -14.47
C ASP A 108 0.92 -8.12 -13.29
N ILE A 109 2.10 -8.42 -12.77
CA ILE A 109 2.28 -9.02 -11.44
C ILE A 109 2.71 -7.90 -10.50
N SER A 110 1.96 -7.71 -9.42
CA SER A 110 2.21 -6.66 -8.43
C SER A 110 2.36 -7.25 -7.03
N MET A 111 2.66 -6.42 -6.05
CA MET A 111 2.74 -6.85 -4.65
C MET A 111 1.44 -7.51 -4.15
N VAL A 112 0.28 -7.10 -4.67
CA VAL A 112 -1.00 -7.76 -4.33
C VAL A 112 -1.03 -9.21 -4.81
N GLU A 113 -0.53 -9.51 -6.01
CA GLU A 113 -0.46 -10.88 -6.50
C GLU A 113 0.55 -11.71 -5.71
N HIS A 114 1.69 -11.14 -5.33
CA HIS A 114 2.66 -11.81 -4.46
C HIS A 114 2.09 -12.10 -3.07
N LEU A 115 1.36 -11.13 -2.47
CA LEU A 115 0.65 -11.33 -1.21
C LEU A 115 -0.36 -12.49 -1.30
N ILE A 116 -1.22 -12.47 -2.32
CA ILE A 116 -2.25 -13.52 -2.50
C ILE A 116 -1.58 -14.88 -2.73
N SER A 117 -0.52 -14.95 -3.55
CA SER A 117 0.24 -16.17 -3.76
C SER A 117 0.81 -16.71 -2.45
N HIS A 118 1.43 -15.86 -1.65
CA HIS A 118 1.98 -16.25 -0.35
C HIS A 118 0.90 -16.84 0.57
N LEU A 119 -0.26 -16.18 0.70
CA LEU A 119 -1.35 -16.64 1.56
C LEU A 119 -2.01 -17.93 1.07
N LEU A 120 -2.01 -18.19 -0.25
CA LEU A 120 -2.42 -19.48 -0.82
C LEU A 120 -1.40 -20.58 -0.52
N ASP A 121 -0.10 -20.28 -0.70
CA ASP A 121 0.99 -21.23 -0.50
C ASP A 121 1.14 -21.62 0.98
N THR A 122 0.82 -20.72 1.92
CA THR A 122 0.77 -21.00 3.37
C THR A 122 -0.54 -21.67 3.81
N GLY A 123 -1.55 -21.71 2.93
CA GLY A 123 -2.86 -22.30 3.25
C GLY A 123 -3.77 -21.39 4.08
N GLU A 124 -3.39 -20.14 4.31
CA GLU A 124 -4.19 -19.17 5.05
C GLU A 124 -5.43 -18.73 4.29
N VAL A 125 -5.36 -18.67 2.96
CA VAL A 125 -6.51 -18.43 2.09
C VAL A 125 -6.65 -19.56 1.08
N THR A 126 -7.89 -19.76 0.62
CA THR A 126 -8.22 -20.69 -0.46
C THR A 126 -8.75 -19.92 -1.67
N GLU A 127 -8.71 -20.55 -2.86
CA GLU A 127 -9.32 -19.98 -4.07
C GLU A 127 -10.81 -19.65 -3.88
N GLU A 128 -11.52 -20.45 -3.06
CA GLU A 128 -12.94 -20.21 -2.75
C GLU A 128 -13.12 -18.92 -1.93
N MET A 129 -12.28 -18.70 -0.91
CA MET A 129 -12.31 -17.47 -0.10
C MET A 129 -12.03 -16.23 -0.93
N LEU A 130 -11.15 -16.35 -1.94
CA LEU A 130 -10.83 -15.23 -2.85
C LEU A 130 -12.01 -14.78 -3.72
N LYS A 131 -13.08 -15.56 -3.83
CA LYS A 131 -14.32 -15.15 -4.51
C LYS A 131 -15.08 -14.07 -3.75
N THR A 132 -14.99 -14.05 -2.44
CA THR A 132 -15.78 -13.18 -1.55
C THR A 132 -14.97 -12.13 -0.85
N PHE A 133 -13.68 -12.38 -0.62
CA PHE A 133 -12.72 -11.41 -0.07
C PHE A 133 -11.36 -11.60 -0.73
N ARG A 134 -10.69 -10.50 -1.08
CA ARG A 134 -9.32 -10.51 -1.58
C ARG A 134 -8.43 -9.67 -0.66
N PRO A 135 -7.41 -10.26 -0.02
CA PRO A 135 -6.36 -9.52 0.66
C PRO A 135 -5.77 -8.45 -0.25
N SER A 136 -5.46 -7.29 0.29
CA SER A 136 -4.96 -6.16 -0.50
C SER A 136 -4.10 -5.21 0.32
N LEU A 137 -3.37 -4.33 -0.37
CA LEU A 137 -2.60 -3.28 0.25
C LEU A 137 -3.48 -2.10 0.66
N CYS A 138 -3.16 -1.50 1.81
CA CYS A 138 -3.83 -0.32 2.37
C CYS A 138 -3.13 0.98 1.99
N ASN A 139 -1.84 0.92 1.61
CA ASN A 139 -1.07 2.02 1.06
C ASN A 139 -0.41 1.62 -0.27
N ARG A 140 0.10 2.59 -0.98
CA ARG A 140 0.81 2.39 -2.24
C ARG A 140 2.13 3.14 -2.22
N LEU A 141 3.15 2.50 -2.74
CA LEU A 141 4.42 3.12 -3.12
C LEU A 141 4.52 3.16 -4.64
N ASP A 142 5.24 4.13 -5.17
CA ASP A 142 5.58 4.16 -6.59
C ASP A 142 6.35 2.88 -6.97
N ARG A 143 6.34 2.48 -8.25
CA ARG A 143 7.05 1.28 -8.74
C ARG A 143 8.49 1.23 -8.21
N ASN A 144 9.22 2.32 -8.34
CA ASN A 144 10.64 2.41 -8.01
C ASN A 144 10.93 2.90 -6.58
N THR A 145 9.91 3.11 -5.75
CA THR A 145 10.07 3.38 -4.33
C THR A 145 10.01 2.06 -3.56
N SER A 146 11.01 1.80 -2.73
CA SER A 146 11.07 0.63 -1.83
C SER A 146 10.51 0.93 -0.46
N GLY A 147 10.32 -0.10 0.36
CA GLY A 147 9.96 0.02 1.78
C GLY A 147 8.56 -0.45 2.11
N ILE A 148 8.04 -0.03 3.25
CA ILE A 148 6.89 -0.61 3.92
C ILE A 148 5.61 -0.41 3.13
N VAL A 149 4.97 -1.51 2.77
CA VAL A 149 3.58 -1.58 2.38
C VAL A 149 2.80 -2.39 3.41
N ALA A 150 1.62 -1.90 3.78
CA ALA A 150 0.73 -2.53 4.74
C ALA A 150 -0.42 -3.21 4.02
N ALA A 151 -0.69 -4.44 4.36
CA ALA A 151 -1.71 -5.29 3.78
C ALA A 151 -2.71 -5.76 4.83
N GLY A 152 -4.00 -5.74 4.51
CA GLY A 152 -5.03 -6.44 5.26
C GLY A 152 -5.18 -7.87 4.74
N LYS A 153 -4.95 -8.85 5.60
CA LYS A 153 -5.18 -10.28 5.34
C LYS A 153 -6.67 -10.61 5.43
N THR A 154 -7.36 -9.92 6.34
CA THR A 154 -8.81 -10.01 6.56
C THR A 154 -9.50 -8.69 6.19
N LEU A 155 -10.83 -8.73 6.08
CA LEU A 155 -11.60 -7.50 5.88
C LEU A 155 -11.44 -6.52 7.04
N GLN A 156 -11.41 -7.03 8.27
CA GLN A 156 -11.25 -6.23 9.48
C GLN A 156 -9.87 -5.56 9.50
N GLY A 157 -8.80 -6.31 9.22
CA GLY A 157 -7.44 -5.76 9.08
C GLY A 157 -7.33 -4.72 7.97
N LEU A 158 -7.96 -4.98 6.80
CA LEU A 158 -8.00 -4.04 5.70
C LEU A 158 -8.72 -2.73 6.06
N GLN A 159 -9.85 -2.83 6.77
CA GLN A 159 -10.61 -1.65 7.21
C GLN A 159 -9.87 -0.84 8.27
N MET A 160 -9.28 -1.50 9.25
CA MET A 160 -8.48 -0.87 10.31
C MET A 160 -7.31 -0.10 9.71
N LEU A 161 -6.43 -0.77 8.95
CA LEU A 161 -5.28 -0.11 8.32
C LEU A 161 -5.71 1.04 7.39
N SER A 162 -6.74 0.82 6.55
CA SER A 162 -7.27 1.86 5.66
C SER A 162 -7.82 3.05 6.43
N GLY A 163 -8.42 2.83 7.61
CA GLY A 163 -8.84 3.85 8.55
C GLY A 163 -7.66 4.69 9.03
N LEU A 164 -6.63 4.06 9.56
CA LEU A 164 -5.41 4.73 10.05
C LEU A 164 -4.74 5.59 8.97
N PHE A 165 -4.64 5.08 7.73
CA PHE A 165 -4.09 5.86 6.61
C PHE A 165 -4.98 7.04 6.22
N LYS A 166 -6.31 6.88 6.23
CA LYS A 166 -7.28 7.92 5.89
C LYS A 166 -7.32 9.03 6.94
N GLU A 167 -7.32 8.66 8.19
CA GLU A 167 -7.37 9.56 9.36
C GLU A 167 -6.01 10.18 9.65
N ARG A 168 -4.94 9.62 9.05
CA ARG A 168 -3.54 10.07 9.20
C ARG A 168 -3.01 9.94 10.64
N THR A 169 -3.51 8.96 11.37
CA THR A 169 -3.03 8.62 12.71
C THR A 169 -1.79 7.74 12.69
N LEU A 170 -1.49 7.13 11.52
CA LEU A 170 -0.27 6.37 11.26
C LEU A 170 0.82 7.31 10.73
N HIS A 171 1.94 7.45 11.46
CA HIS A 171 3.08 8.24 11.00
C HIS A 171 3.93 7.44 10.01
N LYS A 172 4.35 8.09 8.94
CA LYS A 172 5.08 7.48 7.81
C LYS A 172 6.34 8.26 7.54
N TYR A 173 7.48 7.59 7.68
CA TYR A 173 8.78 8.19 7.46
C TYR A 173 9.48 7.54 6.26
N TYR A 174 10.15 8.37 5.50
CA TYR A 174 10.89 7.98 4.31
C TYR A 174 12.33 8.45 4.42
N LEU A 175 13.24 7.67 3.85
CA LEU A 175 14.63 8.09 3.61
C LEU A 175 14.79 8.45 2.14
N CYS A 176 15.54 9.53 1.86
CA CYS A 176 16.01 9.82 0.50
C CYS A 176 17.34 10.54 0.53
N ILE A 177 18.09 10.43 -0.59
CA ILE A 177 19.28 11.22 -0.83
C ILE A 177 18.93 12.27 -1.88
N VAL A 178 19.23 13.55 -1.56
CA VAL A 178 18.93 14.69 -2.43
C VAL A 178 20.18 15.45 -2.82
N LYS A 179 20.13 16.13 -3.96
CA LYS A 179 21.11 17.11 -4.39
C LYS A 179 21.02 18.37 -3.52
N GLY A 180 22.18 18.93 -3.16
CA GLY A 180 22.26 20.16 -2.36
C GLY A 180 22.23 19.90 -0.87
N VAL A 181 22.58 20.92 -0.12
CA VAL A 181 22.71 20.88 1.34
C VAL A 181 21.48 21.48 1.99
N ILE A 182 20.86 20.71 2.87
CA ILE A 182 19.77 21.12 3.74
C ILE A 182 20.28 21.00 5.17
N LYS A 183 20.30 22.10 5.92
CA LYS A 183 20.88 22.15 7.26
C LYS A 183 19.86 22.08 8.38
N GLU A 184 18.62 22.45 8.09
CA GLU A 184 17.58 22.60 9.09
C GLU A 184 16.34 21.81 8.71
N GLU A 185 15.58 21.43 9.73
CA GLU A 185 14.25 20.83 9.55
C GLU A 185 13.31 21.82 8.83
N GLN A 186 12.48 21.30 7.95
CA GLN A 186 11.52 22.07 7.17
C GLN A 186 10.11 21.47 7.32
N ASP A 187 9.15 22.34 7.58
CA ASP A 187 7.70 22.01 7.52
C ASP A 187 7.10 22.73 6.31
N VAL A 188 6.93 22.03 5.19
CA VAL A 188 6.54 22.64 3.92
C VAL A 188 5.16 22.19 3.47
N ARG A 189 4.38 23.18 3.05
CA ARG A 189 3.03 23.00 2.51
C ARG A 189 2.98 23.54 1.09
N GLY A 190 2.05 23.04 0.32
CA GLY A 190 1.82 23.47 -1.05
C GLY A 190 0.61 22.81 -1.65
N TRP A 191 0.49 22.93 -2.95
CA TRP A 191 -0.61 22.40 -3.73
C TRP A 191 -0.07 21.55 -4.88
N LEU A 192 -0.66 20.39 -5.10
CA LEU A 192 -0.24 19.41 -6.08
C LEU A 192 -1.35 19.19 -7.10
N LEU A 193 -1.03 19.43 -8.38
CA LEU A 193 -1.90 19.12 -9.52
C LEU A 193 -1.34 17.95 -10.31
N LYS A 194 -2.14 16.91 -10.49
CA LYS A 194 -1.77 15.73 -11.28
C LYS A 194 -2.26 15.88 -12.72
N ASN A 195 -1.36 15.61 -13.65
CA ASN A 195 -1.72 15.39 -15.06
C ASN A 195 -1.98 13.89 -15.27
N GLU A 196 -3.24 13.52 -15.48
CA GLU A 196 -3.63 12.11 -15.62
C GLU A 196 -3.06 11.46 -16.88
N LYS A 197 -2.85 12.22 -17.97
CA LYS A 197 -2.33 11.69 -19.23
C LYS A 197 -0.85 11.30 -19.15
N THR A 198 -0.03 12.13 -18.48
CA THR A 198 1.41 11.91 -18.36
C THR A 198 1.81 11.25 -17.05
N ASN A 199 0.88 11.11 -16.13
CA ASN A 199 1.13 10.67 -14.75
C ASN A 199 2.27 11.47 -14.09
N GLN A 200 2.34 12.79 -14.37
CA GLN A 200 3.25 13.74 -13.74
C GLN A 200 2.47 14.67 -12.85
N VAL A 201 3.14 15.26 -11.86
CA VAL A 201 2.53 16.24 -10.96
C VAL A 201 3.33 17.55 -11.01
N ARG A 202 2.63 18.64 -10.75
CA ARG A 202 3.22 19.99 -10.56
C ARG A 202 2.89 20.49 -9.18
N ILE A 203 3.83 21.19 -8.58
CA ILE A 203 3.71 21.81 -7.27
C ILE A 203 3.48 23.31 -7.43
N PHE A 204 2.60 23.85 -6.59
CA PHE A 204 2.30 25.28 -6.51
C PHE A 204 2.37 25.73 -5.05
N LYS A 205 2.84 26.94 -4.83
CA LYS A 205 2.89 27.55 -3.50
C LYS A 205 1.49 27.88 -2.98
N ASN A 206 0.64 28.41 -3.87
CA ASN A 206 -0.71 28.85 -3.55
C ASN A 206 -1.76 27.90 -4.15
N GLU A 207 -2.98 27.97 -3.61
CA GLU A 207 -4.10 27.20 -4.10
C GLU A 207 -4.33 27.48 -5.61
N THR A 208 -4.53 26.40 -6.34
CA THR A 208 -4.74 26.43 -7.78
C THR A 208 -5.91 25.49 -8.09
N LYS A 209 -6.70 25.84 -9.09
CA LYS A 209 -7.87 25.04 -9.52
C LYS A 209 -7.47 23.58 -9.72
N ASP A 210 -8.27 22.67 -9.16
CA ASP A 210 -8.10 21.21 -9.20
C ASP A 210 -6.85 20.66 -8.49
N ALA A 211 -5.99 21.52 -7.93
CA ALA A 211 -4.86 21.08 -7.11
C ALA A 211 -5.32 20.61 -5.73
N ARG A 212 -4.55 19.71 -5.15
CA ARG A 212 -4.80 19.14 -3.82
C ARG A 212 -3.75 19.61 -2.83
N PRO A 213 -4.12 19.94 -1.59
CA PRO A 213 -3.15 20.35 -0.58
C PRO A 213 -2.20 19.21 -0.26
N ILE A 214 -0.92 19.56 -0.07
CA ILE A 214 0.15 18.67 0.36
C ILE A 214 0.87 19.25 1.57
N HIS A 215 1.36 18.34 2.43
CA HIS A 215 2.12 18.68 3.61
C HIS A 215 3.21 17.63 3.81
N THR A 216 4.46 18.08 3.89
CA THR A 216 5.65 17.24 4.02
C THR A 216 6.58 17.91 5.02
N LYS A 217 7.05 17.17 6.02
CA LYS A 217 8.15 17.59 6.88
C LYS A 217 9.39 16.82 6.51
N TYR A 218 10.54 17.43 6.58
CA TYR A 218 11.80 16.73 6.41
C TYR A 218 12.91 17.32 7.29
N ARG A 219 13.77 16.45 7.78
CA ARG A 219 14.94 16.80 8.55
C ARG A 219 16.19 16.16 7.95
N PRO A 220 17.34 16.87 7.95
CA PRO A 220 18.61 16.28 7.56
C PRO A 220 19.07 15.28 8.62
N LEU A 221 19.53 14.11 8.16
CA LEU A 221 20.22 13.11 9.00
C LEU A 221 21.73 13.24 8.86
N ALA A 222 22.21 13.48 7.63
CA ALA A 222 23.62 13.70 7.34
C ALA A 222 23.77 14.52 6.05
N ASP A 223 24.84 15.27 5.92
CA ASP A 223 25.26 15.90 4.67
C ASP A 223 26.79 15.83 4.49
N ASN A 224 27.25 15.94 3.25
CA ASN A 224 28.66 15.95 2.88
C ASN A 224 29.10 17.28 2.23
N GLY A 225 28.33 18.35 2.38
CA GLY A 225 28.55 19.65 1.76
C GLY A 225 28.06 19.78 0.31
N GLN A 226 27.56 18.72 -0.31
CA GLN A 226 27.02 18.70 -1.68
C GLN A 226 25.65 18.05 -1.76
N GLU A 227 25.38 17.10 -0.89
CA GLU A 227 24.20 16.23 -0.88
C GLU A 227 23.72 16.04 0.56
N THR A 228 22.46 15.70 0.71
CA THR A 228 21.87 15.46 2.03
C THR A 228 21.10 14.13 2.05
N LEU A 229 21.30 13.33 3.10
CA LEU A 229 20.41 12.26 3.50
C LEU A 229 19.28 12.87 4.33
N LEU A 230 18.05 12.70 3.90
CA LEU A 230 16.87 13.23 4.59
C LEU A 230 16.02 12.11 5.17
N GLU A 231 15.45 12.36 6.33
CA GLU A 231 14.24 11.72 6.80
C GLU A 231 13.04 12.61 6.51
N ILE A 232 11.97 12.03 6.01
CA ILE A 232 10.77 12.75 5.58
C ILE A 232 9.56 12.18 6.28
N GLU A 233 8.82 12.99 7.03
CA GLU A 233 7.49 12.65 7.52
C GLU A 233 6.44 13.04 6.48
N LEU A 234 5.70 12.04 5.97
CA LEU A 234 4.68 12.23 4.94
C LEU A 234 3.29 12.39 5.57
N LEU A 235 2.86 13.63 5.82
CA LEU A 235 1.56 13.95 6.42
C LEU A 235 0.39 13.80 5.45
N THR A 236 0.62 14.07 4.16
CA THR A 236 -0.33 13.79 3.08
C THR A 236 0.33 12.84 2.07
N GLY A 237 -0.43 11.91 1.48
CA GLY A 237 0.10 10.91 0.55
C GLY A 237 -0.47 11.05 -0.86
N ARG A 238 0.02 12.02 -1.65
CA ARG A 238 -0.38 12.19 -3.04
C ARG A 238 0.65 11.54 -3.97
N THR A 239 0.22 11.17 -5.17
CA THR A 239 1.09 10.59 -6.21
C THR A 239 2.35 11.43 -6.39
N HIS A 240 3.52 10.80 -6.33
CA HIS A 240 4.85 11.42 -6.48
C HIS A 240 5.11 12.62 -5.56
N GLN A 241 4.37 12.80 -4.45
CA GLN A 241 4.41 14.01 -3.63
C GLN A 241 5.83 14.37 -3.19
N ILE A 242 6.53 13.46 -2.50
CA ILE A 242 7.90 13.71 -1.99
C ILE A 242 8.82 14.09 -3.15
N ARG A 243 8.80 13.34 -4.23
CA ARG A 243 9.65 13.48 -5.40
C ARG A 243 9.52 14.86 -6.07
N ALA A 244 8.27 15.22 -6.36
CA ALA A 244 7.98 16.52 -7.01
C ALA A 244 8.18 17.70 -6.05
N HIS A 245 7.85 17.52 -4.76
CA HIS A 245 8.00 18.60 -3.78
C HIS A 245 9.47 18.94 -3.53
N LEU A 246 10.33 17.96 -3.31
CA LEU A 246 11.77 18.19 -3.14
C LEU A 246 12.41 18.75 -4.41
N SER A 247 12.02 18.28 -5.59
CA SER A 247 12.48 18.86 -6.86
C SER A 247 12.05 20.34 -7.01
N TYR A 248 10.82 20.67 -6.65
CA TYR A 248 10.31 22.05 -6.66
C TYR A 248 11.10 22.96 -5.70
N MET A 249 11.54 22.43 -4.56
CA MET A 249 12.37 23.14 -3.58
C MET A 249 13.84 23.25 -3.99
N GLY A 250 14.23 22.72 -5.15
CA GLY A 250 15.61 22.76 -5.65
C GLY A 250 16.50 21.61 -5.19
N HIS A 251 15.92 20.60 -4.50
CA HIS A 251 16.61 19.44 -3.95
C HIS A 251 16.11 18.13 -4.56
N PRO A 252 16.33 17.88 -5.87
CA PRO A 252 15.85 16.68 -6.54
C PRO A 252 16.48 15.41 -5.95
N ILE A 253 15.67 14.32 -5.87
CA ILE A 253 16.11 13.03 -5.36
C ILE A 253 17.06 12.37 -6.36
N PHE A 254 18.11 11.73 -5.86
CA PHE A 254 19.07 10.94 -6.63
C PHE A 254 18.37 9.81 -7.40
N GLY A 255 18.72 9.68 -8.68
CA GLY A 255 18.22 8.62 -9.54
C GLY A 255 16.74 8.78 -9.95
N ASP A 256 16.07 9.89 -9.60
CA ASP A 256 14.67 10.10 -9.99
C ASP A 256 14.56 10.37 -11.50
N PRO A 257 13.92 9.49 -12.30
CA PRO A 257 13.86 9.65 -13.75
C PRO A 257 12.88 10.73 -14.21
N LYS A 258 11.96 11.19 -13.32
CA LYS A 258 10.91 12.16 -13.68
C LYS A 258 11.17 13.56 -13.14
N TYR A 259 11.70 13.66 -11.94
CA TYR A 259 11.87 14.92 -11.21
C TYR A 259 13.33 15.16 -10.80
N GLY A 260 14.23 14.24 -11.10
CA GLY A 260 15.65 14.33 -10.77
C GLY A 260 16.43 15.26 -11.69
N ASP A 261 17.71 15.47 -11.32
CA ASP A 261 18.68 16.17 -12.14
C ASP A 261 19.28 15.20 -13.19
N ALA A 262 19.07 15.49 -14.47
CA ALA A 262 19.48 14.60 -15.55
C ALA A 262 21.01 14.42 -15.64
N VAL A 263 21.79 15.47 -15.37
CA VAL A 263 23.27 15.43 -15.42
C VAL A 263 23.80 14.59 -14.26
N LEU A 264 23.25 14.81 -13.06
CA LEU A 264 23.60 14.03 -11.86
C LEU A 264 23.20 12.56 -12.06
N ASN A 265 22.00 12.30 -12.52
CA ASN A 265 21.50 10.94 -12.75
C ASN A 265 22.39 10.16 -13.73
N LYS A 266 22.89 10.82 -14.80
CA LYS A 266 23.85 10.18 -15.72
C LYS A 266 25.14 9.76 -15.01
N LYS A 267 25.68 10.62 -14.13
CA LYS A 267 26.86 10.30 -13.31
C LYS A 267 26.59 9.15 -12.33
N LEU A 268 25.41 9.17 -11.68
CA LEU A 268 25.01 8.13 -10.74
C LEU A 268 24.80 6.79 -11.44
N THR A 269 24.23 6.78 -12.63
CA THR A 269 24.11 5.58 -13.46
C THR A 269 25.47 5.00 -13.84
N SER A 270 26.41 5.86 -14.33
CA SER A 270 27.76 5.40 -14.72
C SER A 270 28.61 4.93 -13.54
N GLY A 271 28.48 5.60 -12.37
CA GLY A 271 29.31 5.30 -11.19
C GLY A 271 28.76 4.22 -10.27
N TYR A 272 27.44 4.07 -10.20
CA TYR A 272 26.78 3.18 -9.22
C TYR A 272 25.73 2.25 -9.85
N GLY A 273 25.46 2.31 -11.15
CA GLY A 273 24.38 1.59 -11.80
C GLY A 273 22.99 2.03 -11.28
N LEU A 274 22.85 3.28 -10.81
CA LEU A 274 21.59 3.77 -10.25
C LEU A 274 20.65 4.22 -11.36
N HIS A 275 19.47 3.56 -11.46
CA HIS A 275 18.44 3.85 -12.46
C HIS A 275 17.09 4.27 -11.84
N MET A 276 16.98 4.27 -10.53
CA MET A 276 15.76 4.52 -9.79
C MET A 276 16.01 5.49 -8.65
N GLN A 277 14.94 6.21 -8.24
CA GLN A 277 15.03 7.16 -7.13
C GLN A 277 15.47 6.48 -5.83
N LEU A 278 16.44 7.07 -5.14
CA LEU A 278 16.79 6.70 -3.78
C LEU A 278 15.75 7.27 -2.81
N LEU A 279 14.58 6.62 -2.79
CA LEU A 279 13.46 6.92 -1.90
C LEU A 279 12.95 5.62 -1.29
N HIS A 280 12.88 5.56 0.02
CA HIS A 280 12.56 4.36 0.77
C HIS A 280 11.61 4.65 1.92
N ALA A 281 10.44 3.99 1.97
CA ALA A 281 9.50 4.05 3.08
C ALA A 281 10.03 3.17 4.21
N TRP A 282 10.79 3.76 5.14
CA TRP A 282 11.62 2.99 6.06
C TRP A 282 11.02 2.75 7.43
N HIS A 283 10.05 3.60 7.87
CA HIS A 283 9.56 3.54 9.23
C HIS A 283 8.07 3.91 9.28
N LEU A 284 7.29 3.08 9.98
CA LEU A 284 5.90 3.34 10.35
C LEU A 284 5.76 3.35 11.87
N VAL A 285 5.02 4.33 12.39
CA VAL A 285 4.66 4.40 13.82
C VAL A 285 3.15 4.30 13.95
N PHE A 286 2.71 3.27 14.64
CA PHE A 286 1.30 3.01 14.89
C PHE A 286 0.81 3.82 16.11
N PRO A 287 -0.43 4.32 16.09
CA PRO A 287 -1.06 4.92 17.26
C PRO A 287 -1.39 3.81 18.29
N GLU A 288 -1.90 4.24 19.46
CA GLU A 288 -2.51 3.30 20.40
C GLU A 288 -3.73 2.62 19.77
N LEU A 289 -3.74 1.29 19.84
CA LEU A 289 -4.78 0.41 19.30
C LEU A 289 -5.28 -0.52 20.41
N SER A 290 -6.46 -1.09 20.22
CA SER A 290 -7.07 -2.01 21.19
C SER A 290 -7.71 -3.22 20.49
N GLY A 291 -8.11 -4.21 21.30
CA GLY A 291 -8.75 -5.43 20.81
C GLY A 291 -7.83 -6.25 19.92
N ASP A 292 -8.34 -6.74 18.79
CA ASP A 292 -7.61 -7.63 17.88
C ASP A 292 -6.35 -7.01 17.26
N PHE A 293 -6.12 -5.71 17.48
CA PHE A 293 -4.97 -4.95 16.94
C PHE A 293 -4.00 -4.47 18.01
N GLU A 294 -4.18 -4.86 19.27
CA GLU A 294 -3.30 -4.50 20.39
C GLU A 294 -1.83 -4.89 20.11
N GLY A 295 -1.63 -5.96 19.35
CA GLY A 295 -0.31 -6.38 18.90
C GLY A 295 0.47 -5.36 18.08
N LEU A 296 -0.20 -4.35 17.49
CA LEU A 296 0.41 -3.22 16.76
C LEU A 296 0.40 -1.91 17.56
N SER A 297 -0.28 -1.86 18.70
CA SER A 297 -0.44 -0.63 19.50
C SER A 297 0.91 0.00 19.85
N GLY A 298 1.09 1.28 19.50
CA GLY A 298 2.30 2.05 19.78
C GLY A 298 3.57 1.55 19.09
N LYS A 299 3.50 0.52 18.22
CA LYS A 299 4.70 -0.07 17.60
C LYS A 299 5.33 0.82 16.55
N SER A 300 6.66 0.82 16.55
CA SER A 300 7.52 1.31 15.48
C SER A 300 8.04 0.12 14.65
N ILE A 301 7.75 0.14 13.35
CA ILE A 301 8.20 -0.90 12.42
C ILE A 301 9.16 -0.29 11.42
N TYR A 302 10.34 -0.89 11.30
CA TYR A 302 11.41 -0.43 10.42
C TYR A 302 11.61 -1.39 9.27
N ALA A 303 11.83 -0.85 8.07
CA ALA A 303 12.27 -1.60 6.89
C ALA A 303 13.73 -1.27 6.60
N PRO A 304 14.62 -2.26 6.52
CA PRO A 304 15.99 -2.04 6.07
C PRO A 304 16.03 -1.46 4.65
N ALA A 305 16.81 -0.41 4.45
CA ALA A 305 17.00 0.18 3.12
C ALA A 305 17.73 -0.80 2.18
N PRO A 306 17.46 -0.75 0.86
CA PRO A 306 18.13 -1.60 -0.11
C PRO A 306 19.65 -1.45 -0.05
N LYS A 307 20.39 -2.55 -0.27
CA LYS A 307 21.87 -2.57 -0.26
C LYS A 307 22.49 -1.47 -1.15
N GLN A 308 21.89 -1.21 -2.32
CA GLN A 308 22.36 -0.16 -3.22
C GLN A 308 22.20 1.23 -2.60
N PHE A 309 21.08 1.50 -1.90
CA PHE A 309 20.85 2.75 -1.18
C PHE A 309 21.93 2.97 -0.13
N VAL A 310 22.12 1.98 0.76
CA VAL A 310 23.12 2.02 1.84
C VAL A 310 24.54 2.19 1.28
N SER A 311 24.91 1.41 0.27
CA SER A 311 26.23 1.50 -0.36
C SER A 311 26.52 2.88 -0.95
N ILE A 312 25.53 3.52 -1.58
CA ILE A 312 25.69 4.88 -2.11
C ILE A 312 25.81 5.89 -0.96
N ALA A 313 24.96 5.81 0.06
CA ALA A 313 25.00 6.68 1.22
C ALA A 313 26.37 6.62 1.91
N GLN A 314 26.87 5.43 2.23
CA GLN A 314 28.16 5.22 2.87
C GLN A 314 29.35 5.73 2.02
N LYS A 315 29.40 5.39 0.72
CA LYS A 315 30.44 5.87 -0.19
C LYS A 315 30.45 7.38 -0.37
N ARG A 316 29.32 8.03 -0.09
CA ARG A 316 29.15 9.48 -0.13
C ARG A 316 29.38 10.13 1.24
N GLY A 317 29.66 9.37 2.30
CA GLY A 317 29.83 9.91 3.66
C GLY A 317 28.52 10.44 4.26
N LEU A 318 27.39 9.84 3.89
CA LEU A 318 26.05 10.22 4.36
C LEU A 318 25.60 9.30 5.49
N GLY A 319 26.21 9.46 6.67
CA GLY A 319 25.86 8.75 7.91
C GLY A 319 26.40 7.34 8.01
N THR A 320 26.23 6.79 9.20
CA THR A 320 26.52 5.40 9.58
C THR A 320 25.24 4.57 9.48
N TRP A 321 25.38 3.28 9.19
CA TRP A 321 24.26 2.41 8.89
C TRP A 321 24.44 1.04 9.53
N GLU A 322 23.48 0.60 10.31
CA GLU A 322 23.44 -0.74 10.85
C GLU A 322 22.27 -1.53 10.25
N HIS A 323 22.57 -2.69 9.66
CA HIS A 323 21.56 -3.58 9.03
C HIS A 323 20.60 -2.87 8.05
N GLY A 324 21.04 -1.80 7.36
CA GLY A 324 20.22 -1.04 6.42
C GLY A 324 19.34 0.04 7.07
N ILE A 325 19.57 0.33 8.34
CA ILE A 325 18.92 1.39 9.11
C ILE A 325 19.98 2.44 9.44
N PRO A 326 19.72 3.76 9.22
CA PRO A 326 20.65 4.80 9.60
C PRO A 326 20.73 4.90 11.13
N GLU A 327 21.94 5.08 11.65
CA GLU A 327 22.15 5.45 13.04
C GLU A 327 21.80 6.95 13.18
N VAL A 328 20.74 7.25 13.92
CA VAL A 328 20.18 8.61 14.08
C VAL A 328 20.45 9.14 15.48
#